data_f9e9305d881e94a443000d8c0532c137
#
_entry.id   f9e9305d881e94a443000d8c0532c137
#
_cell.length_a   1.000
_cell.length_b   1.000
_cell.length_c   1.000
_cell.angle_alpha   90.00
_cell.angle_beta   90.00
_cell.angle_gamma   90.00
#
_symmetry.space_group_name_H-M   'P 1'
#
loop_
_entity.id
_entity.type
_entity.pdbx_description
1 polymer ?
#
loop_
_entity_poly.entity_id
_entity_poly.type
_entity_poly.pdbx_seq_one_letter_code
_entity_poly.pdbx_strand_id
1 'polypeptide(L)'
;MRICKTFTFLSIFIVLFYNCSLPADDEDEGNPEEDNTTSELPWEGETDKFTINSKEGLRLNDPQENAGTAYVTIPSNSVKNTRWEFGVRLTFNPSANNYARFYLTSSSNVLSGNVNGYYIQIGGAKDNVALYRQNGEQPKLLASGREVMKGNNSPKLYIKVECDNNGYWTFWTRLESENEYTKEKQVKDNSILTSLYCGIYCIYTKTRCKGFTFHHIQLSNDVETTTKPTEL
;
A
#
# COMPACT_ATOMS: atom_id res chain seq x y z
N MET A 1 48.15 46.26 42.16
CA MET A 1 48.95 45.33 41.31
C MET A 1 49.05 44.02 42.08
N ARG A 2 48.13 43.09 41.84
CA ARG A 2 48.13 41.74 42.42
C ARG A 2 47.98 40.70 41.30
N ILE A 3 49.02 39.92 41.17
CA ILE A 3 49.20 38.87 40.21
C ILE A 3 48.49 37.60 40.74
N CYS A 4 47.53 37.08 40.07
CA CYS A 4 46.88 35.81 40.39
C CYS A 4 47.49 34.71 39.53
N LYS A 5 48.12 33.71 40.15
CA LYS A 5 48.73 32.55 39.54
C LYS A 5 47.66 31.50 39.40
N THR A 6 47.37 31.08 38.15
CA THR A 6 46.53 29.93 37.81
C THR A 6 47.33 28.63 37.91
N PHE A 7 46.89 27.72 38.75
CA PHE A 7 47.43 26.37 38.90
C PHE A 7 46.69 25.44 37.92
N THR A 8 47.42 24.84 36.98
CA THR A 8 46.91 23.83 36.08
C THR A 8 47.16 22.46 36.70
N PHE A 9 46.09 21.72 37.02
CA PHE A 9 46.16 20.33 37.47
C PHE A 9 46.11 19.42 36.24
N LEU A 10 47.20 18.73 35.97
CA LEU A 10 47.31 17.68 34.96
C LEU A 10 46.93 16.35 35.61
N SER A 11 45.73 15.83 35.27
CA SER A 11 45.26 14.55 35.75
C SER A 11 45.63 13.48 34.73
N ILE A 12 46.59 12.63 35.08
CA ILE A 12 47.02 11.46 34.27
C ILE A 12 46.01 10.34 34.56
N PHE A 13 45.19 9.99 33.57
CA PHE A 13 44.35 8.81 33.61
C PHE A 13 45.13 7.61 33.05
N ILE A 14 45.51 6.67 33.92
CA ILE A 14 46.06 5.38 33.55
C ILE A 14 44.88 4.47 33.17
N VAL A 15 44.74 4.15 31.89
CA VAL A 15 43.77 3.17 31.39
C VAL A 15 44.43 1.78 31.44
N LEU A 16 44.01 0.95 32.37
CA LEU A 16 44.36 -0.47 32.42
C LEU A 16 43.49 -1.23 31.40
N PHE A 17 44.09 -1.73 30.33
CA PHE A 17 43.42 -2.65 29.43
C PHE A 17 43.34 -4.05 30.07
N TYR A 18 42.16 -4.44 30.50
CA TYR A 18 41.85 -5.84 30.75
C TYR A 18 41.40 -6.46 29.42
N ASN A 19 42.24 -7.33 28.86
CA ASN A 19 41.86 -8.26 27.81
C ASN A 19 40.93 -9.30 28.42
N CYS A 20 39.63 -9.12 28.24
CA CYS A 20 38.61 -10.17 28.43
C CYS A 20 38.23 -10.68 27.03
N SER A 21 38.74 -11.84 26.65
CA SER A 21 38.26 -12.56 25.46
C SER A 21 36.88 -13.11 25.76
N LEU A 22 35.86 -12.48 25.19
CA LEU A 22 34.50 -13.02 25.12
C LEU A 22 34.41 -14.06 24.02
N PRO A 23 33.64 -15.14 24.18
CA PRO A 23 33.37 -16.09 23.10
C PRO A 23 32.61 -15.36 21.99
N ALA A 24 32.89 -15.74 20.74
CA ALA A 24 32.18 -15.28 19.58
C ALA A 24 30.70 -15.68 19.73
N ASP A 25 29.82 -14.72 20.02
CA ASP A 25 28.41 -14.89 19.80
C ASP A 25 28.20 -14.92 18.27
N ASP A 26 27.60 -16.00 17.79
CA ASP A 26 27.06 -16.09 16.44
C ASP A 26 26.09 -14.93 16.26
N GLU A 27 26.47 -13.95 15.45
CA GLU A 27 25.55 -12.93 14.97
C GLU A 27 24.51 -13.66 14.11
N ASP A 28 23.38 -13.98 14.72
CA ASP A 28 22.15 -14.31 14.02
C ASP A 28 21.84 -13.07 13.15
N GLU A 29 22.15 -13.16 11.85
CA GLU A 29 21.70 -12.19 10.86
C GLU A 29 20.17 -12.23 10.87
N GLY A 30 19.57 -11.46 11.78
CA GLY A 30 18.15 -11.24 11.84
C GLY A 30 17.70 -10.70 10.49
N ASN A 31 17.10 -11.59 9.72
CA ASN A 31 16.31 -11.21 8.55
C ASN A 31 15.38 -10.07 9.01
N PRO A 32 15.41 -8.87 8.40
CA PRO A 32 14.55 -7.77 8.84
C PRO A 32 13.12 -8.28 8.86
N GLU A 33 12.52 -8.33 10.04
CA GLU A 33 11.09 -8.65 10.20
C GLU A 33 10.34 -7.68 9.30
N GLU A 34 9.69 -8.20 8.25
CA GLU A 34 8.81 -7.42 7.39
C GLU A 34 7.68 -6.90 8.28
N ASP A 35 7.76 -5.61 8.64
CA ASP A 35 6.74 -4.92 9.42
C ASP A 35 5.42 -4.91 8.62
N ASN A 36 4.58 -5.91 8.86
CA ASN A 36 3.28 -6.04 8.21
C ASN A 36 2.18 -5.42 9.07
N THR A 37 2.06 -4.11 8.98
CA THR A 37 1.07 -3.31 9.73
C THR A 37 -0.38 -3.57 9.30
N THR A 38 -0.62 -4.32 8.23
CA THR A 38 -1.96 -4.58 7.67
C THR A 38 -2.93 -5.21 8.67
N SER A 39 -2.43 -6.05 9.60
CA SER A 39 -3.26 -6.72 10.60
C SER A 39 -3.73 -5.81 11.74
N GLU A 40 -3.09 -4.66 11.94
CA GLU A 40 -3.41 -3.71 13.00
C GLU A 40 -4.46 -2.68 12.58
N LEU A 41 -4.80 -2.64 11.28
CA LEU A 41 -5.80 -1.71 10.78
C LEU A 41 -7.21 -2.13 11.25
N PRO A 42 -8.07 -1.15 11.61
CA PRO A 42 -9.42 -1.40 12.13
C PRO A 42 -10.39 -1.74 10.99
N TRP A 43 -10.26 -2.96 10.45
CA TRP A 43 -11.09 -3.42 9.35
C TRP A 43 -12.56 -3.57 9.74
N GLU A 44 -13.44 -3.03 8.92
CA GLU A 44 -14.90 -3.13 9.00
C GLU A 44 -15.48 -3.74 7.71
N GLY A 45 -16.75 -4.12 7.74
CA GLY A 45 -17.46 -4.69 6.59
C GLY A 45 -17.60 -6.19 6.68
N GLU A 46 -17.37 -6.92 5.58
CA GLU A 46 -17.56 -8.37 5.50
C GLU A 46 -16.30 -9.14 6.03
N THR A 47 -15.87 -8.81 7.25
CA THR A 47 -14.63 -9.36 7.86
C THR A 47 -14.66 -10.88 8.03
N ASP A 48 -15.85 -11.49 8.11
CA ASP A 48 -16.05 -12.93 8.15
C ASP A 48 -15.61 -13.64 6.85
N LYS A 49 -15.52 -12.89 5.74
CA LYS A 49 -15.00 -13.39 4.45
C LYS A 49 -13.49 -13.19 4.29
N PHE A 50 -12.80 -12.69 5.30
CA PHE A 50 -11.36 -12.45 5.23
C PHE A 50 -10.63 -13.09 6.40
N THR A 51 -9.42 -13.53 6.14
CA THR A 51 -8.45 -13.88 7.19
C THR A 51 -7.43 -12.74 7.28
N ILE A 52 -7.20 -12.25 8.50
CA ILE A 52 -6.29 -11.14 8.77
C ILE A 52 -5.20 -11.65 9.72
N ASN A 53 -3.94 -11.59 9.31
CA ASN A 53 -2.82 -11.96 10.16
C ASN A 53 -1.57 -11.14 9.85
N SER A 54 -0.64 -11.08 10.82
CA SER A 54 0.59 -10.28 10.73
C SER A 54 1.60 -10.76 9.68
N LYS A 55 1.56 -12.05 9.30
CA LYS A 55 2.53 -12.62 8.34
C LYS A 55 2.05 -12.54 6.89
N GLU A 56 0.77 -12.82 6.66
CA GLU A 56 0.20 -12.91 5.31
C GLU A 56 -0.57 -11.65 4.90
N GLY A 57 -0.95 -10.81 5.86
CA GLY A 57 -1.81 -9.65 5.65
C GLY A 57 -3.30 -10.01 5.63
N LEU A 58 -4.04 -9.34 4.77
CA LEU A 58 -5.48 -9.49 4.58
C LEU A 58 -5.72 -10.42 3.39
N ARG A 59 -6.28 -11.61 3.63
CA ARG A 59 -6.57 -12.62 2.60
C ARG A 59 -8.06 -12.86 2.47
N LEU A 60 -8.60 -12.80 1.24
CA LEU A 60 -9.95 -13.28 0.97
C LEU A 60 -10.05 -14.78 1.28
N ASN A 61 -11.03 -15.15 2.09
CA ASN A 61 -11.29 -16.52 2.53
C ASN A 61 -12.81 -16.73 2.73
N ASP A 62 -13.59 -16.55 1.63
CA ASP A 62 -15.04 -16.69 1.69
C ASP A 62 -15.45 -18.10 2.15
N PRO A 63 -16.08 -18.25 3.34
CA PRO A 63 -16.45 -19.55 3.88
C PRO A 63 -17.56 -20.24 3.08
N GLN A 64 -18.34 -19.50 2.29
CA GLN A 64 -19.40 -20.06 1.44
C GLN A 64 -18.85 -20.71 0.19
N GLU A 65 -17.62 -20.40 -0.21
CA GLU A 65 -16.95 -20.90 -1.41
C GLU A 65 -17.79 -20.74 -2.68
N ASN A 66 -18.55 -19.66 -2.77
CA ASN A 66 -19.37 -19.31 -3.94
C ASN A 66 -18.70 -18.23 -4.80
N ALA A 67 -19.23 -18.04 -6.00
CA ALA A 67 -18.94 -16.82 -6.77
C ALA A 67 -19.64 -15.63 -6.09
N GLY A 68 -18.97 -14.48 -6.06
CA GLY A 68 -19.53 -13.31 -5.40
C GLY A 68 -18.59 -12.12 -5.33
N THR A 69 -18.88 -11.30 -4.36
CA THR A 69 -18.07 -10.16 -3.99
C THR A 69 -17.83 -10.15 -2.49
N ALA A 70 -16.74 -9.51 -2.07
CA ALA A 70 -16.46 -9.25 -0.67
C ALA A 70 -15.70 -7.94 -0.52
N TYR A 71 -15.96 -7.21 0.57
CA TYR A 71 -15.26 -5.97 0.85
C TYR A 71 -14.96 -5.80 2.34
N VAL A 72 -13.89 -5.04 2.58
CA VAL A 72 -13.56 -4.49 3.89
C VAL A 72 -13.07 -3.06 3.74
N THR A 73 -13.30 -2.25 4.75
CA THR A 73 -12.94 -0.83 4.78
C THR A 73 -12.27 -0.46 6.10
N ILE A 74 -11.56 0.65 6.08
CA ILE A 74 -11.09 1.37 7.26
C ILE A 74 -11.52 2.83 7.17
N PRO A 75 -11.79 3.52 8.27
CA PRO A 75 -12.01 4.96 8.29
C PRO A 75 -10.80 5.70 7.71
N SER A 76 -11.04 6.61 6.75
CA SER A 76 -10.00 7.44 6.14
C SER A 76 -10.60 8.69 5.51
N ASN A 77 -10.16 9.85 5.93
CA ASN A 77 -10.56 11.15 5.36
C ASN A 77 -9.53 11.72 4.37
N SER A 78 -8.50 10.95 4.05
CA SER A 78 -7.40 11.38 3.19
C SER A 78 -7.78 11.37 1.73
N VAL A 79 -7.47 12.45 1.00
CA VAL A 79 -7.65 12.57 -0.46
C VAL A 79 -6.42 13.20 -1.09
N LYS A 80 -6.17 14.47 -0.80
CA LYS A 80 -5.01 15.21 -1.32
C LYS A 80 -3.81 15.08 -0.38
N ASN A 81 -2.64 15.30 -0.95
CA ASN A 81 -1.36 15.15 -0.24
C ASN A 81 -1.22 13.78 0.43
N THR A 82 -1.69 12.74 -0.26
CA THR A 82 -1.77 11.39 0.30
C THR A 82 -1.10 10.38 -0.61
N ARG A 83 -0.37 9.47 -0.01
CA ARG A 83 0.23 8.29 -0.62
C ARG A 83 -0.43 7.05 -0.04
N TRP A 84 -0.83 6.15 -0.92
CA TRP A 84 -1.26 4.78 -0.62
C TRP A 84 -0.22 3.83 -1.20
N GLU A 85 0.25 2.90 -0.39
CA GLU A 85 1.18 1.88 -0.84
C GLU A 85 0.75 0.52 -0.28
N PHE A 86 0.74 -0.50 -1.13
CA PHE A 86 0.34 -1.84 -0.73
C PHE A 86 0.87 -2.90 -1.68
N GLY A 87 1.02 -4.11 -1.16
CA GLY A 87 1.28 -5.31 -1.94
C GLY A 87 -0.01 -6.09 -2.23
N VAL A 88 -0.07 -6.75 -3.38
CA VAL A 88 -1.14 -7.67 -3.73
C VAL A 88 -0.58 -8.94 -4.36
N ARG A 89 -1.13 -10.08 -3.94
CA ARG A 89 -0.83 -11.40 -4.49
C ARG A 89 -2.13 -12.03 -4.96
N LEU A 90 -2.14 -12.50 -6.21
CA LEU A 90 -3.24 -13.30 -6.77
C LEU A 90 -2.71 -14.71 -7.05
N THR A 91 -3.50 -15.74 -6.77
CA THR A 91 -3.14 -17.15 -7.06
C THR A 91 -3.73 -17.63 -8.39
N PHE A 92 -3.98 -16.70 -9.31
CA PHE A 92 -4.60 -16.94 -10.62
C PHE A 92 -4.27 -15.81 -11.59
N ASN A 93 -4.41 -16.08 -12.89
CA ASN A 93 -4.41 -15.03 -13.90
C ASN A 93 -5.71 -14.23 -13.81
N PRO A 94 -5.68 -12.90 -13.64
CA PRO A 94 -6.87 -12.06 -13.56
C PRO A 94 -7.79 -12.20 -14.79
N SER A 95 -9.05 -11.82 -14.64
CA SER A 95 -10.03 -11.86 -15.73
C SER A 95 -11.19 -10.88 -15.46
N ALA A 96 -12.08 -10.72 -16.43
CA ALA A 96 -13.28 -9.88 -16.27
C ALA A 96 -14.15 -10.25 -15.07
N ASN A 97 -14.06 -11.51 -14.58
CA ASN A 97 -14.84 -12.02 -13.44
C ASN A 97 -14.00 -12.24 -12.18
N ASN A 98 -12.69 -11.98 -12.24
CA ASN A 98 -11.76 -12.19 -11.13
C ASN A 98 -10.75 -11.05 -11.09
N TYR A 99 -11.05 -10.05 -10.27
CA TYR A 99 -10.22 -8.85 -10.09
C TYR A 99 -10.54 -8.17 -8.77
N ALA A 100 -9.70 -7.23 -8.37
CA ALA A 100 -9.94 -6.45 -7.18
C ALA A 100 -9.98 -4.95 -7.47
N ARG A 101 -10.56 -4.20 -6.54
CA ARG A 101 -10.47 -2.74 -6.45
C ARG A 101 -9.92 -2.37 -5.09
N PHE A 102 -8.91 -1.53 -5.08
CA PHE A 102 -8.47 -0.86 -3.87
C PHE A 102 -9.02 0.56 -3.91
N TYR A 103 -10.06 0.83 -3.10
CA TYR A 103 -10.62 2.15 -2.95
C TYR A 103 -9.66 3.02 -2.14
N LEU A 104 -9.04 3.98 -2.80
CA LEU A 104 -8.17 4.98 -2.21
C LEU A 104 -8.97 5.94 -1.34
N THR A 105 -10.18 6.25 -1.84
CA THR A 105 -11.17 7.10 -1.17
C THR A 105 -12.57 6.53 -1.39
N SER A 106 -13.43 6.65 -0.40
CA SER A 106 -14.83 6.23 -0.50
C SER A 106 -15.73 7.10 0.39
N SER A 107 -16.92 7.44 -0.12
CA SER A 107 -17.98 8.10 0.65
C SER A 107 -18.79 7.15 1.53
N SER A 108 -18.56 5.84 1.42
CA SER A 108 -19.32 4.79 2.12
C SER A 108 -18.38 3.67 2.58
N ASN A 109 -18.72 3.04 3.72
CA ASN A 109 -18.10 1.79 4.15
C ASN A 109 -18.67 0.56 3.43
N VAL A 110 -19.75 0.70 2.66
CA VAL A 110 -20.34 -0.37 1.82
C VAL A 110 -19.87 -0.15 0.39
N LEU A 111 -18.89 -0.94 -0.06
CA LEU A 111 -18.26 -0.74 -1.38
C LEU A 111 -19.02 -1.41 -2.54
N SER A 112 -20.05 -2.20 -2.25
CA SER A 112 -20.89 -2.87 -3.25
C SER A 112 -22.04 -2.02 -3.81
N GLY A 113 -22.19 -0.77 -3.33
CA GLY A 113 -23.30 0.11 -3.67
C GLY A 113 -22.88 1.39 -4.37
N ASN A 114 -23.69 2.43 -4.15
CA ASN A 114 -23.44 3.79 -4.59
C ASN A 114 -22.27 4.41 -3.83
N VAL A 115 -21.13 4.56 -4.49
CA VAL A 115 -19.90 5.10 -3.89
C VAL A 115 -19.39 6.28 -4.70
N ASN A 116 -19.00 7.35 -4.01
CA ASN A 116 -18.20 8.41 -4.60
C ASN A 116 -16.76 8.26 -4.12
N GLY A 117 -15.82 8.06 -5.03
CA GLY A 117 -14.44 7.83 -4.66
C GLY A 117 -13.52 7.56 -5.84
N TYR A 118 -12.26 7.35 -5.52
CA TYR A 118 -11.24 6.90 -6.46
C TYR A 118 -10.78 5.51 -6.07
N TYR A 119 -10.55 4.66 -7.05
CA TYR A 119 -9.99 3.34 -6.79
C TYR A 119 -8.98 2.91 -7.86
N ILE A 120 -8.07 2.05 -7.45
CA ILE A 120 -7.21 1.26 -8.35
C ILE A 120 -7.90 -0.08 -8.62
N GLN A 121 -8.17 -0.37 -9.89
CA GLN A 121 -8.53 -1.73 -10.32
C GLN A 121 -7.26 -2.53 -10.57
N ILE A 122 -7.22 -3.75 -10.06
CA ILE A 122 -6.10 -4.68 -10.13
C ILE A 122 -6.58 -5.91 -10.88
N GLY A 123 -6.10 -6.08 -12.12
CA GLY A 123 -6.56 -7.12 -13.02
C GLY A 123 -7.78 -6.70 -13.84
N GLY A 124 -8.67 -7.64 -14.09
CA GLY A 124 -9.76 -7.49 -15.04
C GLY A 124 -9.38 -8.02 -16.43
N ALA A 125 -10.15 -7.69 -17.46
CA ALA A 125 -9.96 -8.21 -18.82
C ALA A 125 -8.64 -7.76 -19.50
N LYS A 126 -7.96 -6.74 -18.93
CA LYS A 126 -6.70 -6.20 -19.49
C LYS A 126 -5.45 -6.62 -18.71
N ASP A 127 -5.60 -7.41 -17.65
CA ASP A 127 -4.49 -7.86 -16.81
C ASP A 127 -3.55 -6.71 -16.37
N ASN A 128 -4.13 -5.56 -16.07
CA ASN A 128 -3.39 -4.34 -15.75
C ASN A 128 -3.82 -3.73 -14.41
N VAL A 129 -3.14 -2.65 -14.05
CA VAL A 129 -3.54 -1.76 -12.97
C VAL A 129 -4.08 -0.48 -13.59
N ALA A 130 -5.23 0.00 -13.13
CA ALA A 130 -5.88 1.17 -13.70
C ALA A 130 -6.58 2.01 -12.64
N LEU A 131 -6.48 3.34 -12.78
CA LEU A 131 -7.12 4.30 -11.89
C LEU A 131 -8.49 4.68 -12.42
N TYR A 132 -9.48 4.61 -11.54
CA TYR A 132 -10.87 4.99 -11.81
C TYR A 132 -11.35 6.03 -10.80
N ARG A 133 -12.29 6.86 -11.25
CA ARG A 133 -13.22 7.60 -10.40
C ARG A 133 -14.58 6.95 -10.48
N GLN A 134 -15.24 6.76 -9.37
CA GLN A 134 -16.63 6.32 -9.29
C GLN A 134 -17.48 7.47 -8.76
N ASN A 135 -18.63 7.70 -9.40
CA ASN A 135 -19.64 8.64 -8.96
C ASN A 135 -20.98 7.91 -8.96
N GLY A 136 -21.44 7.53 -7.77
CA GLY A 136 -22.55 6.62 -7.61
C GLY A 136 -22.23 5.23 -8.16
N GLU A 137 -23.01 4.74 -9.11
CA GLU A 137 -22.82 3.44 -9.76
C GLU A 137 -21.94 3.52 -11.02
N GLN A 138 -21.53 4.73 -11.43
CA GLN A 138 -20.86 4.97 -12.71
C GLN A 138 -19.34 5.10 -12.56
N PRO A 139 -18.56 4.05 -12.88
CA PRO A 139 -17.12 4.15 -12.91
C PRO A 139 -16.65 4.85 -14.20
N LYS A 140 -15.68 5.76 -14.05
CA LYS A 140 -14.98 6.40 -15.16
C LYS A 140 -13.50 6.04 -15.09
N LEU A 141 -12.98 5.42 -16.15
CA LEU A 141 -11.54 5.21 -16.30
C LEU A 141 -10.84 6.57 -16.43
N LEU A 142 -9.86 6.83 -15.58
CA LEU A 142 -9.02 8.02 -15.62
C LEU A 142 -7.68 7.73 -16.28
N ALA A 143 -7.04 6.63 -15.90
CA ALA A 143 -5.74 6.25 -16.42
C ALA A 143 -5.56 4.73 -16.39
N SER A 144 -4.98 4.17 -17.46
CA SER A 144 -4.69 2.75 -17.62
C SER A 144 -3.19 2.53 -17.66
N GLY A 145 -2.66 1.67 -16.81
CA GLY A 145 -1.28 1.23 -16.84
C GLY A 145 -1.03 0.13 -17.86
N ARG A 146 0.23 -0.34 -17.90
CA ARG A 146 0.65 -1.48 -18.73
C ARG A 146 -0.02 -2.79 -18.28
N GLU A 147 -0.06 -3.80 -19.14
CA GLU A 147 -0.61 -5.13 -18.86
C GLU A 147 0.39 -5.96 -18.02
N VAL A 148 0.72 -5.47 -16.82
CA VAL A 148 1.80 -6.00 -15.96
C VAL A 148 1.55 -7.43 -15.47
N MET A 149 0.30 -7.90 -15.49
CA MET A 149 -0.09 -9.25 -15.05
C MET A 149 -0.36 -10.20 -16.19
N LYS A 150 -0.22 -9.77 -17.46
CA LYS A 150 -0.57 -10.56 -18.64
C LYS A 150 0.14 -11.91 -18.68
N GLY A 151 -0.65 -12.98 -18.77
CA GLY A 151 -0.15 -14.34 -18.84
C GLY A 151 0.46 -14.87 -17.54
N ASN A 152 0.36 -14.13 -16.44
CA ASN A 152 0.89 -14.54 -15.13
C ASN A 152 -0.22 -15.21 -14.31
N ASN A 153 -0.03 -16.49 -14.00
CA ASN A 153 -1.00 -17.29 -13.22
C ASN A 153 -0.90 -17.05 -11.69
N SER A 154 0.06 -16.27 -11.24
CA SER A 154 0.24 -15.95 -9.83
C SER A 154 0.98 -14.61 -9.66
N PRO A 155 0.37 -13.50 -10.15
CA PRO A 155 1.03 -12.19 -10.09
C PRO A 155 1.15 -11.71 -8.65
N LYS A 156 2.31 -11.13 -8.37
CA LYS A 156 2.64 -10.47 -7.10
C LYS A 156 3.16 -9.08 -7.42
N LEU A 157 2.46 -8.07 -6.92
CA LEU A 157 2.69 -6.66 -7.23
C LEU A 157 2.79 -5.82 -5.97
N TYR A 158 3.60 -4.77 -6.04
CA TYR A 158 3.50 -3.60 -5.18
C TYR A 158 2.94 -2.45 -5.99
N ILE A 159 2.00 -1.72 -5.41
CA ILE A 159 1.30 -0.60 -6.05
C ILE A 159 1.46 0.60 -5.15
N LYS A 160 1.90 1.71 -5.73
CA LYS A 160 1.98 3.01 -5.08
C LYS A 160 1.11 3.99 -5.83
N VAL A 161 0.31 4.77 -5.11
CA VAL A 161 -0.56 5.83 -5.65
C VAL A 161 -0.35 7.08 -4.84
N GLU A 162 -0.25 8.21 -5.52
CA GLU A 162 -0.15 9.52 -4.88
C GLU A 162 -1.18 10.48 -5.47
N CYS A 163 -1.81 11.26 -4.61
CA CYS A 163 -2.59 12.42 -4.99
C CYS A 163 -1.94 13.67 -4.39
N ASP A 164 -1.41 14.55 -5.21
CA ASP A 164 -0.79 15.80 -4.74
C ASP A 164 -1.83 16.87 -4.34
N ASN A 165 -1.36 17.98 -3.80
CA ASN A 165 -2.21 19.11 -3.41
C ASN A 165 -2.98 19.74 -4.58
N ASN A 166 -2.51 19.57 -5.80
CA ASN A 166 -3.10 20.10 -7.04
C ASN A 166 -4.11 19.13 -7.66
N GLY A 167 -4.25 17.91 -7.10
CA GLY A 167 -5.11 16.84 -7.58
C GLY A 167 -4.55 16.11 -8.79
N TYR A 168 -3.24 16.04 -8.93
CA TYR A 168 -2.60 15.11 -9.84
C TYR A 168 -2.47 13.75 -9.16
N TRP A 169 -3.13 12.79 -9.74
CA TRP A 169 -3.07 11.38 -9.35
C TRP A 169 -1.98 10.70 -10.17
N THR A 170 -1.01 10.12 -9.50
CA THR A 170 0.07 9.34 -10.13
C THR A 170 0.10 7.95 -9.52
N PHE A 171 0.27 6.92 -10.33
CA PHE A 171 0.45 5.57 -9.81
C PHE A 171 1.62 4.85 -10.49
N TRP A 172 2.18 3.94 -9.74
CA TRP A 172 3.32 3.11 -10.09
C TRP A 172 3.04 1.66 -9.76
N THR A 173 3.66 0.77 -10.48
CA THR A 173 3.65 -0.66 -10.18
C THR A 173 5.07 -1.21 -10.13
N ARG A 174 5.26 -2.25 -9.34
CA ARG A 174 6.49 -3.03 -9.25
C ARG A 174 6.11 -4.49 -9.07
N LEU A 175 6.64 -5.40 -9.90
CA LEU A 175 6.54 -6.84 -9.64
C LEU A 175 7.43 -7.20 -8.43
N GLU A 176 7.09 -8.25 -7.68
CA GLU A 176 7.91 -8.72 -6.56
C GLU A 176 9.36 -9.04 -7.01
N SER A 177 9.55 -9.45 -8.28
CA SER A 177 10.86 -9.72 -8.89
C SER A 177 11.62 -8.48 -9.35
N GLU A 178 11.04 -7.29 -9.29
CA GLU A 178 11.64 -6.02 -9.70
C GLU A 178 12.09 -5.24 -8.46
N ASN A 179 13.19 -4.50 -8.57
CA ASN A 179 13.69 -3.65 -7.47
C ASN A 179 13.09 -2.24 -7.49
N GLU A 180 12.65 -1.76 -8.66
CA GLU A 180 12.24 -0.38 -8.87
C GLU A 180 10.77 -0.27 -9.29
N TYR A 181 10.10 0.76 -8.79
CA TYR A 181 8.76 1.11 -9.24
C TYR A 181 8.79 1.71 -10.64
N THR A 182 7.95 1.21 -11.53
CA THR A 182 7.68 1.81 -12.83
C THR A 182 6.50 2.77 -12.74
N LYS A 183 6.70 4.03 -13.10
CA LYS A 183 5.62 5.02 -13.22
C LYS A 183 4.69 4.63 -14.36
N GLU A 184 3.43 4.37 -14.05
CA GLU A 184 2.43 3.97 -15.04
C GLU A 184 1.81 5.18 -15.73
N LYS A 185 1.14 6.04 -14.97
CA LYS A 185 0.44 7.22 -15.50
C LYS A 185 0.32 8.31 -14.43
N GLN A 186 0.04 9.52 -14.93
CA GLN A 186 -0.39 10.66 -14.14
C GLN A 186 -1.59 11.32 -14.81
N VAL A 187 -2.58 11.71 -14.03
CA VAL A 187 -3.81 12.38 -14.50
C VAL A 187 -4.29 13.38 -13.47
N LYS A 188 -4.84 14.50 -13.93
CA LYS A 188 -5.47 15.49 -13.04
C LYS A 188 -6.96 15.20 -12.93
N ASP A 189 -7.45 15.02 -11.71
CA ASP A 189 -8.88 14.96 -11.39
C ASP A 189 -9.13 15.48 -9.97
N ASN A 190 -10.01 16.45 -9.83
CA ASN A 190 -10.42 17.10 -8.60
C ASN A 190 -11.94 17.00 -8.37
N SER A 191 -12.59 16.01 -8.95
CA SER A 191 -14.05 15.90 -8.91
C SER A 191 -14.57 15.47 -7.54
N ILE A 192 -13.77 14.73 -6.76
CA ILE A 192 -14.12 14.27 -5.41
C ILE A 192 -13.02 14.77 -4.47
N LEU A 193 -13.41 15.53 -3.46
CA LEU A 193 -12.50 16.22 -2.54
C LEU A 193 -12.59 15.71 -1.10
N THR A 194 -13.52 14.79 -0.82
CA THR A 194 -13.76 14.25 0.52
C THR A 194 -13.79 12.73 0.48
N SER A 195 -13.38 12.15 1.59
CA SER A 195 -13.41 10.70 1.83
C SER A 195 -13.89 10.44 3.25
N LEU A 196 -14.46 9.28 3.48
CA LEU A 196 -14.77 8.76 4.81
C LEU A 196 -14.10 7.43 5.05
N TYR A 197 -13.78 6.69 3.98
CA TYR A 197 -13.21 5.35 4.06
C TYR A 197 -12.18 5.10 2.95
N CYS A 198 -11.31 4.14 3.21
CA CYS A 198 -10.44 3.47 2.26
C CYS A 198 -10.73 1.98 2.35
N GLY A 199 -10.53 1.18 1.30
CA GLY A 199 -10.86 -0.24 1.44
C GLY A 199 -10.62 -1.09 0.21
N ILE A 200 -10.93 -2.36 0.35
CA ILE A 200 -10.71 -3.40 -0.65
C ILE A 200 -12.06 -4.00 -1.04
N TYR A 201 -12.24 -4.22 -2.32
CA TYR A 201 -13.40 -4.88 -2.91
C TYR A 201 -12.93 -5.95 -3.89
N CYS A 202 -13.24 -7.21 -3.60
CA CYS A 202 -12.90 -8.35 -4.44
C CYS A 202 -14.12 -8.81 -5.22
N ILE A 203 -13.94 -9.14 -6.51
CA ILE A 203 -14.91 -9.78 -7.38
C ILE A 203 -14.32 -11.13 -7.80
N TYR A 204 -15.04 -12.21 -7.56
CA TYR A 204 -14.48 -13.55 -7.73
C TYR A 204 -15.49 -14.60 -8.13
N THR A 205 -15.01 -15.58 -8.88
CA THR A 205 -15.71 -16.84 -9.13
C THR A 205 -15.48 -17.83 -7.98
N LYS A 206 -16.28 -18.87 -7.90
CA LYS A 206 -16.18 -19.92 -6.88
C LYS A 206 -14.74 -20.44 -6.68
N THR A 207 -14.01 -20.67 -7.76
CA THR A 207 -12.64 -21.21 -7.71
C THR A 207 -11.58 -20.19 -7.28
N ARG A 208 -11.96 -18.91 -7.10
CA ARG A 208 -11.05 -17.80 -6.76
C ARG A 208 -11.42 -17.11 -5.45
N CYS A 209 -12.40 -17.63 -4.71
CA CYS A 209 -12.89 -17.10 -3.44
C CYS A 209 -11.84 -17.08 -2.28
N LYS A 210 -10.65 -17.61 -2.51
CA LYS A 210 -9.51 -17.62 -1.58
C LYS A 210 -8.20 -17.15 -2.23
N GLY A 211 -8.29 -16.54 -3.42
CA GLY A 211 -7.13 -16.28 -4.27
C GLY A 211 -6.54 -14.87 -4.19
N PHE A 212 -7.01 -14.01 -3.30
CA PHE A 212 -6.54 -12.62 -3.16
C PHE A 212 -5.88 -12.41 -1.81
N THR A 213 -4.71 -11.79 -1.82
CA THR A 213 -4.03 -11.38 -0.57
C THR A 213 -3.51 -9.95 -0.73
N PHE A 214 -3.73 -9.12 0.27
CA PHE A 214 -3.23 -7.75 0.37
C PHE A 214 -2.34 -7.63 1.60
N HIS A 215 -1.21 -6.95 1.44
CA HIS A 215 -0.23 -6.84 2.53
C HIS A 215 0.52 -5.50 2.45
N HIS A 216 1.24 -5.12 3.51
CA HIS A 216 1.99 -3.85 3.59
C HIS A 216 1.13 -2.63 3.21
N ILE A 217 -0.11 -2.58 3.72
CA ILE A 217 -1.02 -1.47 3.43
C ILE A 217 -0.62 -0.27 4.29
N GLN A 218 -0.20 0.79 3.63
CA GLN A 218 0.26 2.02 4.27
C GLN A 218 -0.43 3.24 3.65
N LEU A 219 -0.80 4.19 4.50
CA LEU A 219 -1.32 5.49 4.14
C LEU A 219 -0.45 6.56 4.81
N SER A 220 0.06 7.50 4.03
CA SER A 220 0.84 8.63 4.56
C SER A 220 0.40 9.94 3.92
N ASN A 221 0.49 11.03 4.67
CA ASN A 221 0.02 12.37 4.27
C ASN A 221 1.15 13.30 3.83
N ASP A 222 2.30 12.77 3.38
CA ASP A 222 3.46 13.54 2.99
C ASP A 222 3.86 13.26 1.55
N VAL A 223 3.08 13.77 0.60
CA VAL A 223 3.45 13.74 -0.82
C VAL A 223 4.21 15.01 -1.16
N GLU A 224 5.49 14.87 -1.53
CA GLU A 224 6.26 15.99 -2.07
C GLU A 224 5.55 16.58 -3.28
N THR A 225 5.26 17.87 -3.24
CA THR A 225 4.67 18.60 -4.37
C THR A 225 5.68 18.58 -5.51
N THR A 226 5.43 17.80 -6.54
CA THR A 226 6.22 17.86 -7.78
C THR A 226 5.98 19.24 -8.39
N THR A 227 6.92 20.16 -8.18
CA THR A 227 6.96 21.41 -8.96
C THR A 227 7.15 20.99 -10.42
N LYS A 228 6.23 21.43 -11.27
CA LYS A 228 6.34 21.27 -12.73
C LYS A 228 7.75 21.70 -13.16
N PRO A 229 8.49 20.92 -13.98
CA PRO A 229 9.72 21.40 -14.56
C PRO A 229 9.41 22.69 -15.28
N THR A 230 10.11 23.76 -14.95
CA THR A 230 10.09 24.99 -15.73
C THR A 230 10.67 24.65 -17.09
N GLU A 231 9.84 24.64 -18.12
CA GLU A 231 10.31 24.58 -19.50
C GLU A 231 11.13 25.86 -19.74
N LEU A 232 12.43 25.68 -19.98
CA LEU A 232 13.35 26.71 -20.51
C LEU A 232 13.20 26.79 -22.01
#